data_7a981687ed7d9ff626d34d34387a5489
#
_entry.id   7a981687ed7d9ff626d34d34387a5489
#
_cell.length_a   1.000
_cell.length_b   1.000
_cell.length_c   1.000
_cell.angle_alpha   90.00
_cell.angle_beta   90.00
_cell.angle_gamma   90.00
#
_symmetry.space_group_name_H-M   'P 1'
#
loop_
_entity.id
_entity.type
_entity.pdbx_description
1 polymer ?
#
loop_
_entity_poly.entity_id
_entity_poly.type
_entity_poly.pdbx_seq_one_letter_code
_entity_poly.pdbx_strand_id
1 'polypeptide(L)'
;MDKKQLVIEYWHQVARQDVSTLRAYFAPDAIINWHNTNEQFTVDEFLVANCEYPGSWHGRVERIEVVSDDVLVTVARVWTAEEEFSCHAVSFVQFRGDKIVKIDEYWSDDGMPPEWRLNKGIGKAIR
;
A
#
# COMPACT_ATOMS: atom_id res chain seq x y z
N MET A 1 10.25 15.58 -10.51
CA MET A 1 10.64 14.27 -9.93
C MET A 1 9.85 13.15 -10.59
N ASP A 2 10.49 12.03 -10.80
CA ASP A 2 9.81 10.86 -11.35
C ASP A 2 8.83 10.27 -10.33
N LYS A 3 7.55 10.26 -10.66
CA LYS A 3 6.49 9.79 -9.78
C LYS A 3 6.58 8.27 -9.49
N LYS A 4 7.11 7.49 -10.45
CA LYS A 4 7.35 6.06 -10.21
C LYS A 4 8.37 5.85 -9.10
N GLN A 5 9.48 6.57 -9.14
CA GLN A 5 10.49 6.50 -8.09
C GLN A 5 9.94 7.01 -6.77
N LEU A 6 9.11 8.04 -6.81
CA LEU A 6 8.50 8.62 -5.62
C LEU A 6 7.60 7.59 -4.91
N VAL A 7 6.76 6.85 -5.64
CA VAL A 7 5.90 5.83 -5.00
C VAL A 7 6.68 4.63 -4.49
N ILE A 8 7.80 4.27 -5.14
CA ILE A 8 8.68 3.21 -4.63
C ILE A 8 9.26 3.62 -3.26
N GLU A 9 9.79 4.83 -3.17
CA GLU A 9 10.33 5.38 -1.93
C GLU A 9 9.24 5.52 -0.86
N TYR A 10 8.05 5.98 -1.26
CA TYR A 10 6.91 6.09 -0.37
C TYR A 10 6.58 4.74 0.30
N TRP A 11 6.51 3.66 -0.49
CA TRP A 11 6.20 2.35 0.07
C TRP A 11 7.28 1.81 1.01
N HIS A 12 8.55 2.14 0.76
CA HIS A 12 9.61 1.82 1.71
C HIS A 12 9.39 2.53 3.05
N GLN A 13 8.97 3.79 3.01
CA GLN A 13 8.71 4.56 4.22
C GLN A 13 7.44 4.12 4.93
N VAL A 14 6.42 3.68 4.19
CA VAL A 14 5.22 3.06 4.78
C VAL A 14 5.61 1.87 5.64
N ALA A 15 6.45 0.99 5.12
CA ALA A 15 6.93 -0.18 5.84
C ALA A 15 7.81 0.18 7.04
N ARG A 16 8.62 1.22 6.91
CA ARG A 16 9.48 1.69 8.01
C ARG A 16 8.72 2.42 9.11
N GLN A 17 7.50 2.83 8.84
CA GLN A 17 6.62 3.52 9.81
C GLN A 17 7.24 4.80 10.39
N ASP A 18 7.95 5.56 9.57
CA ASP A 18 8.57 6.82 9.97
C ASP A 18 7.62 7.99 9.71
N VAL A 19 7.08 8.57 10.77
CA VAL A 19 6.05 9.63 10.71
C VAL A 19 6.53 10.85 9.93
N SER A 20 7.68 11.37 10.26
CA SER A 20 8.15 12.63 9.66
C SER A 20 8.48 12.46 8.18
N THR A 21 9.10 11.34 7.80
CA THR A 21 9.43 11.04 6.42
C THR A 21 8.17 10.83 5.59
N LEU A 22 7.19 10.07 6.11
CA LEU A 22 5.92 9.81 5.43
C LEU A 22 5.12 11.10 5.21
N ARG A 23 5.05 11.95 6.20
CA ARG A 23 4.31 13.22 6.10
C ARG A 23 4.76 14.04 4.89
N ALA A 24 6.03 14.02 4.57
CA ALA A 24 6.60 14.82 3.49
C ALA A 24 6.07 14.46 2.10
N TYR A 25 5.52 13.25 1.92
CA TYR A 25 4.95 12.82 0.65
C TYR A 25 3.58 13.41 0.36
N PHE A 26 2.88 13.91 1.39
CA PHE A 26 1.48 14.32 1.27
C PHE A 26 1.30 15.83 1.20
N ALA A 27 0.31 16.25 0.41
CA ALA A 27 -0.26 17.58 0.56
C ALA A 27 -1.02 17.65 1.90
N PRO A 28 -1.08 18.82 2.56
CA PRO A 28 -1.74 18.92 3.89
C PRO A 28 -3.20 18.51 3.89
N ASP A 29 -3.91 18.69 2.76
CA ASP A 29 -5.32 18.37 2.59
C ASP A 29 -5.59 16.99 2.01
N ALA A 30 -4.56 16.15 1.91
CA ALA A 30 -4.69 14.82 1.34
C ALA A 30 -5.65 13.94 2.13
N ILE A 31 -6.30 13.02 1.42
CA ILE A 31 -7.17 12.00 2.03
C ILE A 31 -6.70 10.61 1.61
N ILE A 32 -6.80 9.67 2.53
CA ILE A 32 -6.42 8.27 2.30
C ILE A 32 -7.63 7.39 2.63
N ASN A 33 -8.08 6.63 1.64
CA ASN A 33 -9.24 5.76 1.78
C ASN A 33 -8.79 4.30 1.83
N TRP A 34 -9.10 3.62 2.92
CA TRP A 34 -8.93 2.18 3.06
C TRP A 34 -10.30 1.52 2.82
N HIS A 35 -10.48 1.01 1.60
CA HIS A 35 -11.79 0.53 1.18
C HIS A 35 -12.24 -0.74 1.89
N ASN A 36 -11.30 -1.64 2.21
CA ASN A 36 -11.63 -2.91 2.87
C ASN A 36 -12.29 -2.70 4.23
N THR A 37 -11.89 -1.68 4.95
CA THR A 37 -12.41 -1.36 6.29
C THR A 37 -13.37 -0.16 6.29
N ASN A 38 -13.63 0.41 5.10
CA ASN A 38 -14.51 1.57 4.94
C ASN A 38 -14.08 2.76 5.81
N GLU A 39 -12.79 3.07 5.77
CA GLU A 39 -12.20 4.17 6.53
C GLU A 39 -11.63 5.23 5.61
N GLN A 40 -11.86 6.50 5.97
CA GLN A 40 -11.21 7.63 5.33
C GLN A 40 -10.38 8.38 6.37
N PHE A 41 -9.12 8.64 6.05
CA PHE A 41 -8.18 9.30 6.94
C PHE A 41 -7.72 10.64 6.38
N THR A 42 -7.55 11.61 7.28
CA THR A 42 -6.66 12.75 7.04
C THR A 42 -5.21 12.25 7.08
N VAL A 43 -4.26 13.10 6.71
CA VAL A 43 -2.82 12.73 6.79
C VAL A 43 -2.45 12.36 8.23
N ASP A 44 -2.85 13.18 9.22
CA ASP A 44 -2.54 12.92 10.62
C ASP A 44 -3.11 11.58 11.09
N GLU A 45 -4.35 11.29 10.72
CA GLU A 45 -5.01 10.02 11.07
C GLU A 45 -4.33 8.82 10.39
N PHE A 46 -3.97 8.95 9.11
CA PHE A 46 -3.25 7.90 8.39
C PHE A 46 -1.91 7.60 9.05
N LEU A 47 -1.17 8.63 9.47
CA LEU A 47 0.12 8.44 10.13
C LEU A 47 -0.03 7.67 11.44
N VAL A 48 -1.08 7.91 12.19
CA VAL A 48 -1.39 7.12 13.39
C VAL A 48 -1.68 5.67 13.00
N ALA A 49 -2.60 5.48 12.05
CA ALA A 49 -3.02 4.12 11.64
C ALA A 49 -1.85 3.30 11.11
N ASN A 50 -0.99 3.91 10.28
CA ASN A 50 0.13 3.21 9.67
C ASN A 50 1.31 3.02 10.62
N CYS A 51 1.70 4.09 11.33
CA CYS A 51 2.95 4.08 12.10
C CYS A 51 2.81 3.46 13.48
N GLU A 52 1.58 3.36 14.00
CA GLU A 52 1.31 2.68 15.26
C GLU A 52 0.82 1.24 15.05
N TYR A 53 0.74 0.79 13.81
CA TYR A 53 0.38 -0.60 13.50
C TYR A 53 1.47 -1.54 14.07
N PRO A 54 1.09 -2.55 14.87
CA PRO A 54 2.10 -3.39 15.52
C PRO A 54 2.92 -4.21 14.53
N GLY A 55 4.17 -4.46 14.88
CA GLY A 55 5.05 -5.34 14.14
C GLY A 55 6.22 -4.60 13.49
N SER A 56 7.14 -5.38 12.97
CA SER A 56 8.27 -4.90 12.16
C SER A 56 8.00 -5.29 10.71
N TRP A 57 7.88 -4.30 9.84
CA TRP A 57 7.37 -4.49 8.49
C TRP A 57 8.44 -4.26 7.42
N HIS A 58 8.28 -4.98 6.31
CA HIS A 58 8.97 -4.75 5.05
C HIS A 58 7.93 -4.50 3.97
N GLY A 59 8.31 -3.75 2.94
CA GLY A 59 7.42 -3.45 1.82
C GLY A 59 8.18 -3.42 0.50
N ARG A 60 7.52 -3.85 -0.55
CA ARG A 60 8.09 -3.86 -1.90
C ARG A 60 6.99 -3.56 -2.91
N VAL A 61 7.26 -2.61 -3.81
CA VAL A 61 6.38 -2.37 -4.97
C VAL A 61 6.66 -3.46 -5.99
N GLU A 62 5.61 -4.18 -6.39
CA GLU A 62 5.70 -5.26 -7.36
C GLU A 62 5.28 -4.81 -8.76
N ARG A 63 4.42 -3.80 -8.84
CA ARG A 63 3.88 -3.34 -10.11
C ARG A 63 3.46 -1.89 -10.02
N ILE A 64 3.73 -1.12 -11.08
CA ILE A 64 3.28 0.26 -11.23
C ILE A 64 2.64 0.39 -12.60
N GLU A 65 1.43 0.94 -12.65
CA GLU A 65 0.76 1.32 -13.89
C GLU A 65 0.49 2.81 -13.87
N VAL A 66 0.80 3.49 -14.96
CA VAL A 66 0.54 4.93 -15.13
C VAL A 66 -0.82 5.09 -15.79
N VAL A 67 -1.76 5.72 -15.07
CA VAL A 67 -3.11 5.98 -15.58
C VAL A 67 -3.15 7.31 -16.32
N SER A 68 -2.53 8.32 -15.75
CA SER A 68 -2.43 9.67 -16.32
C SER A 68 -1.20 10.36 -15.74
N ASP A 69 -1.00 11.63 -16.10
CA ASP A 69 0.12 12.42 -15.55
C ASP A 69 0.05 12.54 -14.02
N ASP A 70 -1.14 12.45 -13.45
CA ASP A 70 -1.37 12.68 -12.03
C ASP A 70 -1.79 11.44 -11.24
N VAL A 71 -2.05 10.30 -11.91
CA VAL A 71 -2.55 9.09 -11.25
C VAL A 71 -1.71 7.89 -11.62
N LEU A 72 -1.20 7.20 -10.60
CA LEU A 72 -0.53 5.92 -10.74
C LEU A 72 -1.28 4.86 -9.94
N VAL A 73 -1.24 3.61 -10.43
CA VAL A 73 -1.68 2.46 -9.66
C VAL A 73 -0.45 1.68 -9.23
N THR A 74 -0.34 1.39 -7.95
CA THR A 74 0.74 0.56 -7.42
C THR A 74 0.17 -0.74 -6.85
N VAL A 75 0.91 -1.82 -7.03
CA VAL A 75 0.69 -3.07 -6.31
C VAL A 75 1.91 -3.27 -5.42
N ALA A 76 1.70 -3.33 -4.13
CA ALA A 76 2.77 -3.52 -3.17
C ALA A 76 2.48 -4.73 -2.28
N ARG A 77 3.54 -5.45 -1.94
CA ARG A 77 3.49 -6.47 -0.91
C ARG A 77 4.11 -5.91 0.35
N VAL A 78 3.42 -6.09 1.47
CA VAL A 78 3.97 -5.78 2.79
C VAL A 78 3.91 -7.04 3.66
N TRP A 79 4.95 -7.27 4.47
CA TRP A 79 5.03 -8.46 5.31
C TRP A 79 5.81 -8.17 6.57
N THR A 80 5.56 -8.96 7.61
CA THR A 80 6.31 -8.86 8.86
C THR A 80 7.68 -9.53 8.73
N ALA A 81 8.62 -9.11 9.57
CA ALA A 81 10.01 -9.59 9.54
C ALA A 81 10.08 -11.12 9.66
N GLU A 82 9.19 -11.74 10.42
CA GLU A 82 9.10 -13.19 10.59
C GLU A 82 8.20 -13.87 9.55
N GLU A 83 7.66 -13.11 8.60
CA GLU A 83 6.72 -13.58 7.58
C GLU A 83 5.45 -14.25 8.16
N GLU A 84 5.08 -13.90 9.39
CA GLU A 84 3.83 -14.38 10.00
C GLU A 84 2.60 -13.76 9.35
N PHE A 85 2.76 -12.56 8.79
CA PHE A 85 1.71 -11.83 8.11
C PHE A 85 2.24 -11.27 6.81
N SER A 86 1.42 -11.36 5.77
CA SER A 86 1.73 -10.78 4.46
C SER A 86 0.43 -10.36 3.80
N CYS A 87 0.44 -9.22 3.12
CA CYS A 87 -0.69 -8.79 2.31
C CYS A 87 -0.24 -8.08 1.05
N HIS A 88 -1.14 -8.03 0.07
CA HIS A 88 -0.96 -7.21 -1.12
C HIS A 88 -1.94 -6.05 -1.06
N ALA A 89 -1.46 -4.86 -1.42
CA ALA A 89 -2.25 -3.65 -1.50
C ALA A 89 -2.22 -3.10 -2.92
N VAL A 90 -3.40 -2.79 -3.46
CA VAL A 90 -3.54 -2.10 -4.73
C VAL A 90 -3.97 -0.67 -4.41
N SER A 91 -3.19 0.31 -4.83
CA SER A 91 -3.41 1.70 -4.48
C SER A 91 -3.48 2.57 -5.73
N PHE A 92 -4.54 3.37 -5.81
CA PHE A 92 -4.66 4.44 -6.79
C PHE A 92 -4.14 5.70 -6.14
N VAL A 93 -2.99 6.17 -6.58
CA VAL A 93 -2.28 7.30 -5.98
C VAL A 93 -2.42 8.51 -6.89
N GLN A 94 -3.08 9.54 -6.37
CA GLN A 94 -3.30 10.78 -7.11
C GLN A 94 -2.38 11.88 -6.57
N PHE A 95 -1.73 12.57 -7.50
CA PHE A 95 -0.77 13.63 -7.20
C PHE A 95 -1.32 15.01 -7.56
N ARG A 96 -0.83 16.00 -6.84
CA ARG A 96 -0.88 17.41 -7.24
C ARG A 96 0.56 17.91 -7.17
N GLY A 97 1.19 18.09 -8.35
CA GLY A 97 2.63 18.29 -8.43
C GLY A 97 3.36 17.06 -7.88
N ASP A 98 4.26 17.27 -6.95
CA ASP A 98 5.06 16.20 -6.33
C ASP A 98 4.44 15.65 -5.04
N LYS A 99 3.23 16.10 -4.68
CA LYS A 99 2.58 15.70 -3.44
C LYS A 99 1.38 14.81 -3.70
N ILE A 100 1.22 13.80 -2.87
CA ILE A 100 0.05 12.92 -2.91
C ILE A 100 -1.13 13.69 -2.30
N VAL A 101 -2.25 13.72 -3.02
CA VAL A 101 -3.49 14.37 -2.54
C VAL A 101 -4.59 13.37 -2.23
N LYS A 102 -4.50 12.17 -2.80
CA LYS A 102 -5.51 11.12 -2.53
C LYS A 102 -4.91 9.75 -2.77
N ILE A 103 -5.25 8.82 -1.89
CA ILE A 103 -5.01 7.40 -2.11
C ILE A 103 -6.32 6.65 -1.91
N ASP A 104 -6.68 5.85 -2.91
CA ASP A 104 -7.72 4.83 -2.78
C ASP A 104 -7.02 3.48 -2.73
N GLU A 105 -7.14 2.78 -1.60
CA GLU A 105 -6.38 1.57 -1.34
C GLU A 105 -7.29 0.38 -1.07
N TYR A 106 -6.97 -0.73 -1.73
CA TYR A 106 -7.65 -2.01 -1.63
C TYR A 106 -6.60 -3.05 -1.29
N TRP A 107 -6.82 -3.83 -0.25
CA TRP A 107 -5.81 -4.80 0.18
C TRP A 107 -6.46 -6.09 0.67
N SER A 108 -5.68 -7.16 0.63
CA SER A 108 -6.08 -8.47 1.10
C SER A 108 -4.89 -9.21 1.68
N ASP A 109 -5.17 -9.99 2.71
CA ASP A 109 -4.17 -10.88 3.29
C ASP A 109 -3.81 -11.96 2.29
N ASP A 110 -2.52 -12.28 2.20
CA ASP A 110 -2.04 -13.43 1.42
C ASP A 110 -2.34 -14.71 2.19
N GLY A 111 -2.66 -15.77 1.46
CA GLY A 111 -2.96 -17.02 2.11
C GLY A 111 -3.16 -18.14 1.11
N MET A 112 -3.50 -19.30 1.63
CA MET A 112 -3.76 -20.49 0.84
C MET A 112 -5.14 -20.42 0.21
N PRO A 113 -5.34 -21.05 -0.95
CA PRO A 113 -6.68 -21.23 -1.48
C PRO A 113 -7.55 -22.03 -0.49
N PRO A 114 -8.87 -21.83 -0.52
CA PRO A 114 -9.75 -22.63 0.33
C PRO A 114 -9.69 -24.12 -0.03
N GLU A 115 -9.93 -24.95 0.97
CA GLU A 115 -9.78 -26.42 0.86
C GLU A 115 -10.58 -27.02 -0.31
N TRP A 116 -11.80 -26.52 -0.56
CA TRP A 116 -12.62 -27.06 -1.63
C TRP A 116 -11.96 -26.93 -3.01
N ARG A 117 -11.22 -25.81 -3.26
CA ARG A 117 -10.48 -25.63 -4.52
C ARG A 117 -9.24 -26.50 -4.56
N LEU A 118 -8.51 -26.60 -3.44
CA LEU A 118 -7.35 -27.49 -3.36
C LEU A 118 -7.72 -28.93 -3.65
N ASN A 119 -8.87 -29.37 -3.12
CA ASN A 119 -9.37 -30.74 -3.34
C ASN A 119 -9.76 -30.99 -4.80
N LYS A 120 -10.06 -29.95 -5.57
CA LYS A 120 -10.36 -30.08 -7.01
C LYS A 120 -9.10 -30.28 -7.86
N GLY A 121 -7.94 -30.00 -7.31
CA GLY A 121 -6.67 -30.11 -8.05
C GLY A 121 -6.57 -29.13 -9.21
N ILE A 122 -7.21 -27.97 -9.12
CA ILE A 122 -7.21 -26.92 -10.14
C ILE A 122 -6.27 -25.79 -9.76
N GLY A 123 -5.76 -25.10 -10.77
CA GLY A 123 -4.83 -24.01 -10.56
C GLY A 123 -3.42 -24.50 -10.23
N LYS A 124 -2.46 -23.61 -10.27
CA LYS A 124 -1.08 -23.86 -9.88
C LYS A 124 -0.47 -22.57 -9.32
N ALA A 125 0.59 -22.70 -8.54
CA ALA A 125 1.28 -21.54 -7.99
C ALA A 125 1.79 -20.62 -9.09
N ILE A 126 1.66 -19.31 -8.86
CA ILE A 126 2.19 -18.27 -9.75
C ILE A 126 3.69 -18.14 -9.54
N ARG A 127 4.18 -18.36 -8.32
CA ARG A 127 5.57 -18.19 -7.89
C ARG A 127 5.94 -19.15 -6.78
#